data_9a73afbc58181070875a7b435c94167c
#
_entry.id   9a73afbc58181070875a7b435c94167c
#
_cell.length_a   1.000
_cell.length_b   1.000
_cell.length_c   1.000
_cell.angle_alpha   90.00
_cell.angle_beta   90.00
_cell.angle_gamma   90.00
#
_symmetry.space_group_name_H-M   'P 1'
#
loop_
_entity.id
_entity.type
_entity.pdbx_description
1 polymer ?
#
loop_
_entity_poly.entity_id
_entity_poly.type
_entity_poly.pdbx_seq_one_letter_code
_entity_poly.pdbx_strand_id
1 'polypeptide(L)'
;KRQACACPEADVFFISGGTQANSIVIASVLRRWEGVIAAATGHVAGHEAGAIEFTGHKVIGLPQKNGKLDAATVEDFCKTFYADSNHDHMVFPGMVYISHPTEYGTLYSKAELEALSAVCHTYHMPLFVDGARLGYALVSEGTDVTLADLARLTDVFYIGGTKVGALCGEAVVFPHGAPAHFMTMVKQQGALL
;
A
#
# COMPACT_ATOMS: atom_id res chain seq x y z
N LYS A 1 15.73 -3.26 -11.86
CA LYS A 1 14.69 -3.23 -10.82
C LYS A 1 14.04 -4.60 -10.63
N ARG A 2 13.51 -5.24 -11.67
CA ARG A 2 12.98 -6.61 -11.62
C ARG A 2 13.97 -7.59 -11.01
N GLN A 3 15.24 -7.50 -11.39
CA GLN A 3 16.32 -8.33 -10.84
C GLN A 3 16.53 -8.08 -9.34
N ALA A 4 16.49 -6.82 -8.88
CA ALA A 4 16.67 -6.49 -7.47
C ALA A 4 15.53 -6.99 -6.58
N CYS A 5 14.31 -7.09 -7.12
CA CYS A 5 13.13 -7.62 -6.43
C CYS A 5 13.00 -9.15 -6.59
N ALA A 6 13.87 -9.81 -7.35
CA ALA A 6 13.77 -11.22 -7.73
C ALA A 6 12.40 -11.59 -8.39
N CYS A 7 11.74 -10.63 -9.04
CA CYS A 7 10.45 -10.80 -9.70
C CYS A 7 10.52 -10.37 -11.17
N PRO A 8 10.96 -11.26 -12.09
CA PRO A 8 11.15 -10.93 -13.51
C PRO A 8 9.87 -10.51 -14.22
N GLU A 9 8.74 -11.01 -13.76
CA GLU A 9 7.40 -10.74 -14.32
C GLU A 9 6.77 -9.44 -13.82
N ALA A 10 7.42 -8.72 -12.89
CA ALA A 10 6.87 -7.50 -12.32
C ALA A 10 6.67 -6.40 -13.35
N ASP A 11 5.55 -5.71 -13.28
CA ASP A 11 5.36 -4.42 -13.94
C ASP A 11 5.88 -3.28 -13.07
N VAL A 12 6.59 -2.33 -13.71
CA VAL A 12 7.19 -1.19 -13.01
C VAL A 12 6.83 0.10 -13.75
N PHE A 13 6.24 1.04 -13.01
CA PHE A 13 5.84 2.35 -13.53
C PHE A 13 6.53 3.47 -12.75
N PHE A 14 6.95 4.51 -13.46
CA PHE A 14 7.51 5.70 -12.85
C PHE A 14 6.42 6.76 -12.75
N ILE A 15 6.25 7.32 -11.55
CA ILE A 15 5.21 8.30 -11.21
C ILE A 15 5.89 9.47 -10.49
N SER A 16 5.38 10.68 -10.66
CA SER A 16 6.07 11.91 -10.25
C SER A 16 6.17 12.13 -8.74
N GLY A 17 5.27 11.54 -7.93
CA GLY A 17 5.28 11.74 -6.47
C GLY A 17 4.44 10.72 -5.69
N GLY A 18 4.71 10.62 -4.38
CA GLY A 18 4.08 9.62 -3.50
C GLY A 18 2.56 9.75 -3.39
N THR A 19 2.03 10.96 -3.17
CA THR A 19 0.59 11.23 -3.12
C THR A 19 -0.11 10.78 -4.40
N GLN A 20 0.51 11.06 -5.54
CA GLN A 20 -0.01 10.65 -6.84
C GLN A 20 0.08 9.13 -7.04
N ALA A 21 1.16 8.49 -6.58
CA ALA A 21 1.29 7.04 -6.58
C ALA A 21 0.20 6.38 -5.75
N ASN A 22 -0.04 6.88 -4.52
CA ASN A 22 -1.09 6.38 -3.63
C ASN A 22 -2.48 6.51 -4.27
N SER A 23 -2.82 7.68 -4.79
CA SER A 23 -4.12 7.94 -5.44
C SER A 23 -4.35 7.04 -6.65
N ILE A 24 -3.34 6.88 -7.53
CA ILE A 24 -3.47 6.09 -8.75
C ILE A 24 -3.58 4.60 -8.43
N VAL A 25 -2.74 4.08 -7.53
CA VAL A 25 -2.77 2.67 -7.15
C VAL A 25 -4.13 2.33 -6.53
N ILE A 26 -4.58 3.10 -5.54
CA ILE A 26 -5.84 2.88 -4.85
C ILE A 26 -7.02 2.95 -5.83
N ALA A 27 -7.09 3.99 -6.67
CA ALA A 27 -8.16 4.16 -7.65
C ALA A 27 -8.15 3.10 -8.78
N SER A 28 -6.98 2.50 -9.07
CA SER A 28 -6.86 1.48 -10.11
C SER A 28 -7.21 0.08 -9.63
N VAL A 29 -7.04 -0.18 -8.34
CA VAL A 29 -7.19 -1.51 -7.75
C VAL A 29 -8.55 -1.69 -7.12
N LEU A 30 -9.07 -0.67 -6.44
CA LEU A 30 -10.34 -0.73 -5.72
C LEU A 30 -11.56 -0.62 -6.64
N ARG A 31 -12.62 -1.33 -6.27
CA ARG A 31 -13.95 -1.15 -6.84
C ARG A 31 -14.64 0.04 -6.19
N ARG A 32 -15.64 0.61 -6.87
CA ARG A 32 -16.35 1.83 -6.43
C ARG A 32 -16.90 1.81 -5.00
N TRP A 33 -17.25 0.65 -4.49
CA TRP A 33 -17.82 0.44 -3.15
C TRP A 33 -16.79 0.04 -2.11
N GLU A 34 -15.52 -0.06 -2.50
CA GLU A 34 -14.42 -0.47 -1.63
C GLU A 34 -13.66 0.73 -1.09
N GLY A 35 -13.14 0.56 0.11
CA GLY A 35 -12.23 1.49 0.77
C GLY A 35 -10.89 0.84 1.10
N VAL A 36 -9.91 1.66 1.41
CA VAL A 36 -8.58 1.23 1.81
C VAL A 36 -8.44 1.24 3.32
N ILE A 37 -8.08 0.10 3.91
CA ILE A 37 -7.72 -0.01 5.33
C ILE A 37 -6.31 0.54 5.52
N ALA A 38 -6.13 1.41 6.50
CA ALA A 38 -4.82 1.95 6.87
C ALA A 38 -4.75 2.16 8.39
N ALA A 39 -3.54 2.27 8.95
CA ALA A 39 -3.37 2.81 10.28
C ALA A 39 -3.98 4.22 10.35
N ALA A 40 -4.65 4.58 11.44
CA ALA A 40 -5.21 5.93 11.61
C ALA A 40 -4.16 7.05 11.51
N THR A 41 -2.89 6.71 11.70
CA THR A 41 -1.73 7.60 11.52
C THR A 41 -1.05 7.43 10.17
N GLY A 42 -1.53 6.52 9.31
CA GLY A 42 -0.97 6.27 7.98
C GLY A 42 -1.07 7.50 7.09
N HIS A 43 -0.12 7.65 6.18
CA HIS A 43 -0.01 8.84 5.33
C HIS A 43 -1.32 9.14 4.58
N VAL A 44 -1.97 8.13 4.01
CA VAL A 44 -3.25 8.26 3.30
C VAL A 44 -4.41 8.71 4.19
N ALA A 45 -4.32 8.45 5.51
CA ALA A 45 -5.38 8.82 6.43
C ALA A 45 -5.29 10.28 6.90
N GLY A 46 -4.08 10.87 6.95
CA GLY A 46 -3.90 12.18 7.58
C GLY A 46 -3.06 13.20 6.80
N HIS A 47 -2.30 12.80 5.79
CA HIS A 47 -1.26 13.65 5.17
C HIS A 47 -1.32 13.70 3.64
N GLU A 48 -2.46 13.35 3.03
CA GLU A 48 -2.68 13.38 1.58
C GLU A 48 -3.67 14.46 1.12
N ALA A 49 -4.03 15.38 2.03
CA ALA A 49 -4.99 16.47 1.75
C ALA A 49 -6.32 15.98 1.14
N GLY A 50 -6.77 14.78 1.51
CA GLY A 50 -7.98 14.18 0.96
C GLY A 50 -7.82 13.62 -0.46
N ALA A 51 -6.61 13.39 -0.93
CA ALA A 51 -6.36 12.90 -2.29
C ALA A 51 -6.97 11.52 -2.55
N ILE A 52 -7.06 10.67 -1.54
CA ILE A 52 -7.67 9.35 -1.67
C ILE A 52 -9.19 9.48 -1.76
N GLU A 53 -9.81 10.26 -0.88
CA GLU A 53 -11.24 10.53 -0.90
C GLU A 53 -11.67 11.22 -2.20
N PHE A 54 -10.80 12.07 -2.76
CA PHE A 54 -11.02 12.70 -4.06
C PHE A 54 -11.12 11.68 -5.21
N THR A 55 -10.50 10.51 -5.09
CA THR A 55 -10.69 9.41 -6.05
C THR A 55 -12.02 8.67 -5.91
N GLY A 56 -12.81 8.99 -4.87
CA GLY A 56 -14.08 8.35 -4.56
C GLY A 56 -13.98 7.18 -3.58
N HIS A 57 -12.79 6.91 -3.01
CA HIS A 57 -12.56 5.83 -2.07
C HIS A 57 -12.41 6.34 -0.65
N LYS A 58 -13.02 5.64 0.30
CA LYS A 58 -12.89 5.95 1.73
C LYS A 58 -11.59 5.37 2.27
N VAL A 59 -10.88 6.15 3.11
CA VAL A 59 -9.84 5.62 3.98
C VAL A 59 -10.49 5.10 5.27
N ILE A 60 -10.29 3.82 5.55
CA ILE A 60 -10.78 3.13 6.76
C ILE A 60 -9.62 3.12 7.76
N GLY A 61 -9.58 4.12 8.62
CA GLY A 61 -8.54 4.27 9.63
C GLY A 61 -8.75 3.32 10.81
N LEU A 62 -7.82 2.39 11.04
CA LEU A 62 -7.84 1.47 12.16
C LEU A 62 -6.84 1.88 13.26
N PRO A 63 -7.06 1.44 14.51
CA PRO A 63 -6.10 1.63 15.60
C PRO A 63 -4.72 1.07 15.22
N GLN A 64 -3.68 1.73 15.72
CA GLN A 64 -2.30 1.35 15.41
C GLN A 64 -1.48 1.27 16.70
N LYS A 65 -0.34 0.58 16.64
CA LYS A 65 0.65 0.52 17.70
C LYS A 65 2.02 0.95 17.17
N ASN A 66 2.56 2.04 17.69
CA ASN A 66 3.83 2.62 17.21
C ASN A 66 3.83 2.93 15.71
N GLY A 67 2.70 3.40 15.17
CA GLY A 67 2.53 3.67 13.74
C GLY A 67 2.21 2.45 12.87
N LYS A 68 2.28 1.23 13.42
CA LYS A 68 2.03 0.00 12.68
C LYS A 68 0.58 -0.44 12.81
N LEU A 69 0.02 -0.91 11.71
CA LEU A 69 -1.20 -1.69 11.64
C LEU A 69 -0.83 -3.17 11.78
N ASP A 70 -1.38 -3.87 12.74
CA ASP A 70 -1.11 -5.30 12.92
C ASP A 70 -2.18 -6.18 12.26
N ALA A 71 -1.81 -7.42 11.97
CA ALA A 71 -2.67 -8.39 11.29
C ALA A 71 -3.94 -8.73 12.11
N ALA A 72 -3.84 -8.80 13.43
CA ALA A 72 -4.99 -9.11 14.28
C ALA A 72 -6.04 -7.99 14.23
N THR A 73 -5.61 -6.73 14.24
CA THR A 73 -6.51 -5.57 14.11
C THR A 73 -7.25 -5.60 12.76
N VAL A 74 -6.57 -5.93 11.67
CA VAL A 74 -7.21 -6.06 10.33
C VAL A 74 -8.19 -7.23 10.32
N GLU A 75 -7.79 -8.37 10.85
CA GLU A 75 -8.62 -9.57 10.90
C GLU A 75 -9.90 -9.35 11.72
N ASP A 76 -9.77 -8.74 12.90
CA ASP A 76 -10.92 -8.44 13.77
C ASP A 76 -11.89 -7.45 13.13
N PHE A 77 -11.35 -6.44 12.43
CA PHE A 77 -12.18 -5.54 11.64
C PHE A 77 -12.97 -6.29 10.56
N CYS A 78 -12.29 -7.14 9.78
CA CYS A 78 -12.95 -7.91 8.72
C CYS A 78 -13.99 -8.89 9.29
N LYS A 79 -13.68 -9.61 10.38
CA LYS A 79 -14.64 -10.49 11.06
C LYS A 79 -15.88 -9.73 11.49
N THR A 80 -15.70 -8.57 12.12
CA THR A 80 -16.80 -7.71 12.57
C THR A 80 -17.64 -7.22 11.40
N PHE A 81 -16.99 -6.76 10.33
CA PHE A 81 -17.64 -6.27 9.12
C PHE A 81 -18.53 -7.36 8.50
N TYR A 82 -17.99 -8.55 8.23
CA TYR A 82 -18.73 -9.62 7.58
C TYR A 82 -19.75 -10.33 8.49
N ALA A 83 -19.66 -10.15 9.80
CA ALA A 83 -20.68 -10.64 10.75
C ALA A 83 -21.89 -9.71 10.83
N ASP A 84 -21.78 -8.45 10.40
CA ASP A 84 -22.90 -7.52 10.37
C ASP A 84 -23.86 -7.86 9.23
N SER A 85 -25.13 -8.13 9.55
CA SER A 85 -26.17 -8.43 8.55
C SER A 85 -26.46 -7.26 7.60
N ASN A 86 -26.03 -6.06 7.93
CA ASN A 86 -26.20 -4.84 7.13
C ASN A 86 -24.90 -4.39 6.45
N HIS A 87 -23.87 -5.24 6.37
CA HIS A 87 -22.60 -4.86 5.75
C HIS A 87 -22.72 -4.38 4.30
N ASP A 88 -23.77 -4.80 3.57
CA ASP A 88 -24.07 -4.29 2.23
C ASP A 88 -24.40 -2.79 2.18
N HIS A 89 -24.69 -2.16 3.32
CA HIS A 89 -24.88 -0.71 3.44
C HIS A 89 -23.58 0.04 3.80
N MET A 90 -22.47 -0.68 3.98
CA MET A 90 -21.19 -0.14 4.41
C MET A 90 -20.18 -0.11 3.27
N VAL A 91 -19.11 0.66 3.44
CA VAL A 91 -17.97 0.60 2.53
C VAL A 91 -17.19 -0.69 2.79
N PHE A 92 -17.04 -1.50 1.73
CA PHE A 92 -16.33 -2.78 1.83
C PHE A 92 -14.82 -2.57 2.04
N PRO A 93 -14.18 -3.37 2.90
CA PRO A 93 -12.73 -3.43 2.95
C PRO A 93 -12.19 -4.03 1.64
N GLY A 94 -11.41 -3.28 0.89
CA GLY A 94 -10.95 -3.67 -0.44
C GLY A 94 -9.43 -3.76 -0.60
N MET A 95 -8.68 -3.16 0.32
CA MET A 95 -7.21 -3.13 0.29
C MET A 95 -6.67 -2.85 1.69
N VAL A 96 -5.51 -3.38 2.00
CA VAL A 96 -4.71 -2.97 3.17
C VAL A 96 -3.53 -2.15 2.69
N TYR A 97 -3.38 -0.95 3.26
CA TYR A 97 -2.25 -0.04 3.02
C TYR A 97 -1.41 0.10 4.28
N ILE A 98 -0.11 0.00 4.13
CA ILE A 98 0.87 0.29 5.19
C ILE A 98 2.02 1.13 4.64
N SER A 99 2.64 1.95 5.48
CA SER A 99 3.90 2.64 5.16
C SER A 99 5.09 1.87 5.75
N HIS A 100 6.18 1.70 4.96
CA HIS A 100 7.41 1.07 5.43
C HIS A 100 8.65 1.85 5.00
N PRO A 101 9.36 2.51 5.95
CA PRO A 101 9.04 2.64 7.38
C PRO A 101 7.74 3.43 7.61
N THR A 102 7.16 3.27 8.81
CA THR A 102 5.96 4.03 9.18
C THR A 102 6.26 5.52 9.31
N GLU A 103 5.23 6.34 9.48
CA GLU A 103 5.34 7.78 9.74
C GLU A 103 6.11 8.09 11.02
N TYR A 104 6.18 7.14 11.96
CA TYR A 104 6.96 7.23 13.20
C TYR A 104 8.39 6.69 13.06
N GLY A 105 8.78 6.23 11.86
CA GLY A 105 10.09 5.66 11.60
C GLY A 105 10.25 4.21 12.06
N THR A 106 9.20 3.55 12.50
CA THR A 106 9.24 2.14 12.91
C THR A 106 9.25 1.21 11.69
N LEU A 107 9.89 0.07 11.81
CA LEU A 107 10.02 -0.93 10.76
C LEU A 107 9.06 -2.09 11.01
N TYR A 108 8.38 -2.54 9.95
CA TYR A 108 7.76 -3.85 9.98
C TYR A 108 8.83 -4.93 9.89
N SER A 109 8.74 -5.96 10.72
CA SER A 109 9.54 -7.17 10.55
C SER A 109 8.96 -8.05 9.44
N LYS A 110 9.76 -8.98 8.95
CA LYS A 110 9.29 -9.97 7.97
C LYS A 110 8.09 -10.76 8.50
N ALA A 111 8.12 -11.18 9.75
CA ALA A 111 7.02 -11.92 10.38
C ALA A 111 5.73 -11.09 10.46
N GLU A 112 5.81 -9.78 10.74
CA GLU A 112 4.64 -8.89 10.72
C GLU A 112 4.07 -8.74 9.30
N LEU A 113 4.92 -8.62 8.28
CA LEU A 113 4.49 -8.57 6.88
C LEU A 113 3.86 -9.89 6.42
N GLU A 114 4.43 -11.02 6.82
CA GLU A 114 3.86 -12.35 6.51
C GLU A 114 2.48 -12.52 7.15
N ALA A 115 2.30 -12.08 8.39
CA ALA A 115 1.00 -12.11 9.05
C ALA A 115 -0.04 -11.21 8.35
N LEU A 116 0.34 -9.98 7.97
CA LEU A 116 -0.53 -9.08 7.20
C LEU A 116 -0.89 -9.67 5.84
N SER A 117 0.08 -10.20 5.11
CA SER A 117 -0.13 -10.84 3.81
C SER A 117 -1.10 -12.01 3.93
N ALA A 118 -0.98 -12.86 4.97
CA ALA A 118 -1.88 -13.98 5.19
C ALA A 118 -3.33 -13.53 5.44
N VAL A 119 -3.54 -12.49 6.24
CA VAL A 119 -4.88 -11.92 6.46
C VAL A 119 -5.43 -11.33 5.16
N CYS A 120 -4.62 -10.57 4.43
CA CYS A 120 -5.01 -10.01 3.14
C CYS A 120 -5.46 -11.11 2.16
N HIS A 121 -4.71 -12.20 2.05
CA HIS A 121 -5.10 -13.34 1.22
C HIS A 121 -6.42 -13.99 1.69
N THR A 122 -6.62 -14.13 2.99
CA THR A 122 -7.85 -14.71 3.56
C THR A 122 -9.10 -13.93 3.15
N TYR A 123 -8.99 -12.61 3.11
CA TYR A 123 -10.11 -11.71 2.76
C TYR A 123 -10.07 -11.21 1.31
N HIS A 124 -9.19 -11.75 0.48
CA HIS A 124 -9.02 -11.37 -0.93
C HIS A 124 -8.76 -9.88 -1.14
N MET A 125 -8.02 -9.26 -0.23
CA MET A 125 -7.60 -7.87 -0.30
C MET A 125 -6.13 -7.79 -0.72
N PRO A 126 -5.75 -6.95 -1.69
CA PRO A 126 -4.35 -6.68 -1.96
C PRO A 126 -3.68 -5.95 -0.79
N LEU A 127 -2.40 -6.28 -0.56
CA LEU A 127 -1.52 -5.57 0.37
C LEU A 127 -0.67 -4.56 -0.41
N PHE A 128 -0.85 -3.27 -0.09
CA PHE A 128 -0.10 -2.16 -0.67
C PHE A 128 0.89 -1.58 0.33
N VAL A 129 2.17 -1.52 -0.04
CA VAL A 129 3.24 -0.92 0.77
C VAL A 129 3.68 0.42 0.19
N ASP A 130 3.40 1.49 0.93
CA ASP A 130 3.97 2.81 0.70
C ASP A 130 5.45 2.81 1.11
N GLY A 131 6.29 2.92 0.12
CA GLY A 131 7.74 2.94 0.27
C GLY A 131 8.36 4.32 0.08
N ALA A 132 7.68 5.42 0.44
CA ALA A 132 8.20 6.77 0.28
C ALA A 132 9.61 6.96 0.87
N ARG A 133 9.95 6.18 1.89
CA ARG A 133 11.26 6.15 2.54
C ARG A 133 11.87 4.74 2.56
N LEU A 134 11.46 3.87 1.65
CA LEU A 134 11.88 2.47 1.63
C LEU A 134 13.40 2.29 1.55
N GLY A 135 14.10 3.18 0.84
CA GLY A 135 15.55 3.16 0.78
C GLY A 135 16.22 3.24 2.15
N TYR A 136 15.65 4.02 3.08
CA TYR A 136 16.15 4.08 4.46
C TYR A 136 15.82 2.80 5.24
N ALA A 137 14.63 2.27 5.08
CA ALA A 137 14.22 1.03 5.76
C ALA A 137 15.16 -0.14 5.39
N LEU A 138 15.48 -0.28 4.10
CA LEU A 138 16.30 -1.40 3.60
C LEU A 138 17.76 -1.38 4.05
N VAL A 139 18.28 -0.24 4.53
CA VAL A 139 19.65 -0.10 5.03
C VAL A 139 19.71 0.15 6.54
N SER A 140 18.56 0.18 7.22
CA SER A 140 18.51 0.38 8.66
C SER A 140 19.03 -0.83 9.41
N GLU A 141 19.76 -0.58 10.52
CA GLU A 141 20.11 -1.62 11.49
C GLU A 141 18.83 -2.26 12.04
N GLY A 142 18.67 -3.50 12.06
CA GLY A 142 17.47 -4.21 12.55
C GLY A 142 16.38 -4.45 11.51
N THR A 143 16.58 -4.09 10.23
CA THR A 143 15.72 -4.60 9.17
C THR A 143 16.04 -6.08 8.89
N ASP A 144 14.99 -6.88 8.74
CA ASP A 144 15.05 -8.25 8.26
C ASP A 144 14.30 -8.44 6.93
N VAL A 145 13.86 -7.32 6.32
CA VAL A 145 13.06 -7.27 5.11
C VAL A 145 13.93 -6.85 3.91
N THR A 146 13.81 -7.57 2.82
CA THR A 146 14.45 -7.29 1.54
C THR A 146 13.43 -6.88 0.47
N LEU A 147 13.89 -6.33 -0.65
CA LEU A 147 13.01 -6.08 -1.81
C LEU A 147 12.37 -7.37 -2.35
N ALA A 148 13.06 -8.49 -2.27
CA ALA A 148 12.51 -9.79 -2.66
C ALA A 148 11.41 -10.26 -1.70
N ASP A 149 11.53 -9.97 -0.40
CA ASP A 149 10.46 -10.24 0.56
C ASP A 149 9.22 -9.38 0.26
N LEU A 150 9.40 -8.08 -0.01
CA LEU A 150 8.29 -7.22 -0.41
C LEU A 150 7.60 -7.74 -1.67
N ALA A 151 8.37 -8.09 -2.71
CA ALA A 151 7.80 -8.64 -3.94
C ALA A 151 7.02 -9.95 -3.74
N ARG A 152 7.43 -10.77 -2.77
CA ARG A 152 6.76 -12.03 -2.42
C ARG A 152 5.49 -11.82 -1.58
N LEU A 153 5.50 -10.83 -0.70
CA LEU A 153 4.49 -10.66 0.35
C LEU A 153 3.43 -9.62 0.02
N THR A 154 3.63 -8.81 -1.02
CA THR A 154 2.74 -7.70 -1.36
C THR A 154 2.25 -7.79 -2.79
N ASP A 155 1.08 -7.23 -3.06
CA ASP A 155 0.52 -7.14 -4.41
C ASP A 155 1.01 -5.90 -5.14
N VAL A 156 1.31 -4.84 -4.41
CA VAL A 156 1.90 -3.62 -4.91
C VAL A 156 2.74 -2.93 -3.84
N PHE A 157 3.85 -2.36 -4.25
CA PHE A 157 4.63 -1.44 -3.42
C PHE A 157 5.28 -0.38 -4.30
N TYR A 158 5.70 0.74 -3.71
CA TYR A 158 6.55 1.64 -4.45
C TYR A 158 7.88 1.93 -3.75
N ILE A 159 8.89 2.21 -4.56
CA ILE A 159 10.22 2.60 -4.12
C ILE A 159 10.30 4.11 -4.25
N GLY A 160 10.26 4.79 -3.11
CA GLY A 160 10.34 6.23 -3.05
C GLY A 160 11.70 6.75 -3.50
N GLY A 161 11.71 7.69 -4.42
CA GLY A 161 12.92 8.34 -4.90
C GLY A 161 13.07 9.77 -4.38
N THR A 162 11.99 10.53 -4.33
CA THR A 162 12.02 11.97 -3.99
C THR A 162 12.58 12.28 -2.61
N LYS A 163 12.41 11.39 -1.62
CA LYS A 163 12.90 11.56 -0.24
C LYS A 163 14.28 10.95 0.01
N VAL A 164 14.85 10.23 -0.97
CA VAL A 164 16.13 9.51 -0.84
C VAL A 164 17.19 10.00 -1.84
N GLY A 165 17.01 11.20 -2.39
CA GLY A 165 17.99 11.89 -3.23
C GLY A 165 17.87 11.62 -4.73
N ALA A 166 16.83 10.96 -5.20
CA ALA A 166 16.56 10.89 -6.63
C ALA A 166 16.12 12.27 -7.19
N LEU A 167 16.38 12.50 -8.45
CA LEU A 167 16.04 13.75 -9.12
C LEU A 167 14.51 13.96 -9.17
N CYS A 168 13.76 12.91 -9.40
CA CYS A 168 12.29 12.91 -9.39
C CYS A 168 11.76 11.47 -9.28
N GLY A 169 10.47 11.38 -8.92
CA GLY A 169 9.64 10.20 -9.12
C GLY A 169 9.78 9.10 -8.09
N GLU A 170 8.80 8.27 -8.22
CA GLU A 170 8.58 7.04 -7.47
C GLU A 170 8.51 5.88 -8.46
N ALA A 171 8.98 4.70 -8.07
CA ALA A 171 8.83 3.49 -8.87
C ALA A 171 7.76 2.59 -8.27
N VAL A 172 6.57 2.58 -8.83
CA VAL A 172 5.48 1.67 -8.45
C VAL A 172 5.76 0.30 -9.07
N VAL A 173 5.72 -0.74 -8.24
CA VAL A 173 6.02 -2.13 -8.61
C VAL A 173 4.81 -3.00 -8.31
N PHE A 174 4.34 -3.71 -9.32
CA PHE A 174 3.35 -4.78 -9.19
C PHE A 174 4.06 -6.11 -9.43
N PRO A 175 4.40 -6.86 -8.39
CA PRO A 175 5.16 -8.10 -8.53
C PRO A 175 4.49 -9.15 -9.40
N HIS A 176 3.16 -9.18 -9.37
CA HIS A 176 2.32 -10.19 -10.04
C HIS A 176 1.55 -9.62 -11.24
N GLY A 177 1.99 -8.48 -11.77
CA GLY A 177 1.34 -7.77 -12.88
C GLY A 177 0.38 -6.68 -12.42
N ALA A 178 0.35 -5.59 -13.17
CA ALA A 178 -0.51 -4.44 -12.88
C ALA A 178 -1.97 -4.71 -13.30
N PRO A 179 -2.94 -4.03 -12.67
CA PRO A 179 -4.33 -4.09 -13.12
C PRO A 179 -4.45 -3.57 -14.56
N ALA A 180 -5.45 -4.10 -15.28
CA ALA A 180 -5.73 -3.66 -16.64
C ALA A 180 -5.92 -2.13 -16.70
N HIS A 181 -5.36 -1.50 -17.72
CA HIS A 181 -5.45 -0.05 -17.95
C HIS A 181 -4.76 0.82 -16.88
N PHE A 182 -3.84 0.28 -16.07
CA PHE A 182 -3.10 1.07 -15.08
C PHE A 182 -2.44 2.31 -15.72
N MET A 183 -1.81 2.17 -16.89
CA MET A 183 -1.21 3.29 -17.61
C MET A 183 -2.22 4.36 -18.06
N THR A 184 -3.46 3.96 -18.34
CA THR A 184 -4.57 4.88 -18.64
C THR A 184 -4.91 5.72 -17.40
N MET A 185 -4.93 5.11 -16.21
CA MET A 185 -5.13 5.82 -14.94
C MET A 185 -3.97 6.77 -14.64
N VAL A 186 -2.72 6.35 -14.89
CA VAL A 186 -1.54 7.24 -14.79
C VAL A 186 -1.71 8.46 -15.69
N LYS A 187 -2.12 8.27 -16.93
CA LYS A 187 -2.36 9.38 -17.87
C LYS A 187 -3.50 10.29 -17.42
N GLN A 188 -4.62 9.72 -16.97
CA GLN A 188 -5.78 10.47 -16.51
C GLN A 188 -5.45 11.37 -15.31
N GLN A 189 -4.59 10.90 -14.41
CA GLN A 189 -4.13 11.64 -13.24
C GLN A 189 -2.98 12.63 -13.54
N GLY A 190 -2.57 12.75 -14.80
CA GLY A 190 -1.47 13.64 -15.19
C GLY A 190 -0.09 13.23 -14.66
N ALA A 191 0.09 11.96 -14.32
CA ALA A 191 1.27 11.44 -13.63
C ALA A 191 2.31 10.80 -14.56
N LEU A 192 2.13 10.91 -15.86
CA LEU A 192 3.05 10.35 -16.84
C LEU A 192 4.38 11.12 -16.79
N LEU A 193 5.49 10.43 -16.52
CA LEU A 193 6.87 10.94 -16.60
C LEU A 193 7.46 10.68 -17.98
#